data_2a057f347bcf94e714f837452d0206f5
#
_entry.id   2a057f347bcf94e714f837452d0206f5
#
_cell.length_a   1.000
_cell.length_b   1.000
_cell.length_c   1.000
_cell.angle_alpha   90.00
_cell.angle_beta   90.00
_cell.angle_gamma   90.00
#
_symmetry.space_group_name_H-M   'P 1'
#
loop_
_entity.id
_entity.type
_entity.pdbx_description
1 polymer ?
#
loop_
_entity_poly.entity_id
_entity_poly.type
_entity_poly.pdbx_seq_one_letter_code
_entity_poly.pdbx_strand_id
1 'polypeptide(L)'
;TALENGEIYRPSNGERGILLMQKLLDSESDVYILDEPELGMGNSYITSNILPRLTDLAKRRKTVIIATHNANIAVGTLPYISILRTHENGVYKTYIGNPFYDELRNINDETDTKNWTQESMHTLEGGKNAFYDRKDIYESGKQSD
;
A
#
# COMPACT_ATOMS: atom_id res chain seq x y z
N THR A 1 14.15 -20.83 15.80
CA THR A 1 13.32 -22.07 15.93
C THR A 1 14.14 -23.21 15.32
N ALA A 2 14.32 -24.30 16.04
CA ALA A 2 15.00 -25.50 15.53
C ALA A 2 13.95 -26.34 14.77
N LEU A 3 14.38 -26.98 13.68
CA LEU A 3 13.62 -28.01 12.99
C LEU A 3 13.56 -29.27 13.86
N GLU A 4 12.62 -30.18 13.62
CA GLU A 4 12.47 -31.44 14.36
C GLU A 4 13.74 -32.31 14.33
N ASN A 5 14.60 -32.14 13.30
CA ASN A 5 15.88 -32.82 13.14
C ASN A 5 17.04 -32.16 13.91
N GLY A 6 16.80 -31.08 14.68
CA GLY A 6 17.82 -30.34 15.45
C GLY A 6 18.62 -29.31 14.63
N GLU A 7 18.33 -29.14 13.32
CA GLU A 7 18.96 -28.10 12.52
C GLU A 7 18.34 -26.73 12.80
N ILE A 8 19.18 -25.68 12.73
CA ILE A 8 18.69 -24.31 12.87
C ILE A 8 18.01 -23.90 11.56
N TYR A 9 16.71 -23.65 11.64
CA TYR A 9 15.96 -23.10 10.50
C TYR A 9 16.52 -21.74 10.10
N ARG A 10 16.93 -21.61 8.84
CA ARG A 10 17.39 -20.36 8.25
C ARG A 10 16.34 -19.89 7.24
N PRO A 11 15.50 -18.91 7.61
CA PRO A 11 14.48 -18.40 6.71
C PRO A 11 15.14 -17.75 5.47
N SER A 12 14.51 -17.89 4.32
CA SER A 12 14.83 -17.16 3.09
C SER A 12 14.69 -15.64 3.30
N ASN A 13 15.18 -14.83 2.38
CA ASN A 13 15.05 -13.38 2.49
C ASN A 13 13.58 -12.93 2.52
N GLY A 14 12.71 -13.55 1.72
CA GLY A 14 11.27 -13.27 1.73
C GLY A 14 10.61 -13.65 3.06
N GLU A 15 10.91 -14.83 3.61
CA GLU A 15 10.39 -15.25 4.92
C GLU A 15 10.87 -14.35 6.06
N ARG A 16 12.11 -13.86 5.99
CA ARG A 16 12.62 -12.86 6.96
C ARG A 16 11.84 -11.55 6.87
N GLY A 17 11.56 -11.08 5.65
CA GLY A 17 10.74 -9.88 5.42
C GLY A 17 9.34 -10.03 6.05
N ILE A 18 8.70 -11.16 5.82
CA ILE A 18 7.39 -11.50 6.40
C ILE A 18 7.44 -11.48 7.93
N LEU A 19 8.42 -12.16 8.53
CA LEU A 19 8.57 -12.24 9.99
C LEU A 19 8.82 -10.85 10.62
N LEU A 20 9.68 -10.04 9.99
CA LEU A 20 9.95 -8.67 10.43
C LEU A 20 8.71 -7.79 10.33
N MET A 21 7.98 -7.89 9.22
CA MET A 21 6.72 -7.15 9.02
C MET A 21 5.68 -7.54 10.07
N GLN A 22 5.47 -8.84 10.32
CA GLN A 22 4.56 -9.29 11.36
C GLN A 22 4.93 -8.73 12.72
N LYS A 23 6.21 -8.82 13.10
CA LYS A 23 6.70 -8.28 14.37
C LYS A 23 6.50 -6.77 14.48
N LEU A 24 6.72 -6.04 13.39
CA LEU A 24 6.52 -4.59 13.33
C LEU A 24 5.04 -4.25 13.51
N LEU A 25 4.15 -4.92 12.80
CA LEU A 25 2.71 -4.67 12.88
C LEU A 25 2.09 -5.14 14.23
N ASP A 26 2.77 -6.03 14.95
CA ASP A 26 2.38 -6.45 16.33
C ASP A 26 2.90 -5.49 17.41
N SER A 27 3.79 -4.56 17.05
CA SER A 27 4.32 -3.59 18.02
C SER A 27 3.28 -2.55 18.41
N GLU A 28 3.36 -2.05 19.64
CA GLU A 28 2.52 -0.96 20.13
C GLU A 28 3.20 0.39 19.85
N SER A 29 3.01 0.88 18.63
CA SER A 29 3.52 2.20 18.19
C SER A 29 2.36 3.11 17.81
N ASP A 30 2.58 4.42 17.83
CA ASP A 30 1.59 5.39 17.34
C ASP A 30 1.83 5.75 15.87
N VAL A 31 3.07 5.60 15.41
CA VAL A 31 3.48 5.87 14.03
C VAL A 31 4.25 4.67 13.48
N TYR A 32 3.85 4.23 12.30
CA TYR A 32 4.49 3.17 11.52
C TYR A 32 5.01 3.76 10.21
N ILE A 33 6.27 3.54 9.89
CA ILE A 33 6.87 3.95 8.63
C ILE A 33 7.34 2.69 7.93
N LEU A 34 6.79 2.42 6.75
CA LEU A 34 7.02 1.21 5.97
C LEU A 34 7.59 1.62 4.59
N ASP A 35 8.73 1.07 4.25
CA ASP A 35 9.37 1.25 2.96
C ASP A 35 9.35 -0.08 2.21
N GLU A 36 8.65 -0.10 1.07
CA GLU A 36 8.40 -1.30 0.26
C GLU A 36 8.02 -2.54 1.09
N PRO A 37 6.97 -2.46 1.91
CA PRO A 37 6.60 -3.56 2.81
C PRO A 37 6.23 -4.85 2.07
N GLU A 38 5.94 -4.77 0.79
CA GLU A 38 5.63 -5.87 -0.12
C GLU A 38 6.85 -6.67 -0.59
N LEU A 39 8.06 -6.18 -0.36
CA LEU A 39 9.28 -6.76 -0.93
C LEU A 39 9.44 -8.24 -0.56
N GLY A 40 9.50 -9.09 -1.58
CA GLY A 40 9.59 -10.55 -1.42
C GLY A 40 8.29 -11.25 -1.03
N MET A 41 7.15 -10.56 -1.08
CA MET A 41 5.83 -11.12 -0.79
C MET A 41 5.00 -11.25 -2.07
N GLY A 42 4.23 -12.34 -2.19
CA GLY A 42 3.26 -12.48 -3.26
C GLY A 42 1.99 -11.65 -3.00
N ASN A 43 1.33 -11.19 -4.07
CA ASN A 43 0.12 -10.37 -3.97
C ASN A 43 -1.00 -11.01 -3.13
N SER A 44 -1.18 -12.33 -3.21
CA SER A 44 -2.15 -13.05 -2.39
C SER A 44 -1.85 -12.90 -0.88
N TYR A 45 -0.57 -12.99 -0.49
CA TYR A 45 -0.17 -12.80 0.91
C TYR A 45 -0.41 -11.36 1.37
N ILE A 46 -0.07 -10.38 0.52
CA ILE A 46 -0.30 -8.96 0.80
C ILE A 46 -1.78 -8.70 1.05
N THR A 47 -2.65 -9.16 0.15
CA THR A 47 -4.09 -8.94 0.22
C THR A 47 -4.72 -9.63 1.44
N SER A 48 -4.31 -10.87 1.73
CA SER A 48 -4.94 -11.67 2.79
C SER A 48 -4.38 -11.40 4.19
N ASN A 49 -3.15 -10.93 4.32
CA ASN A 49 -2.47 -10.82 5.61
C ASN A 49 -2.01 -9.40 5.95
N ILE A 50 -1.45 -8.66 5.00
CA ILE A 50 -0.88 -7.33 5.28
C ILE A 50 -1.97 -6.26 5.26
N LEU A 51 -2.77 -6.22 4.20
CA LEU A 51 -3.80 -5.20 4.01
C LEU A 51 -4.83 -5.13 5.16
N PRO A 52 -5.37 -6.26 5.68
CA PRO A 52 -6.27 -6.21 6.83
C PRO A 52 -5.62 -5.62 8.08
N ARG A 53 -4.33 -5.90 8.32
CA ARG A 53 -3.60 -5.38 9.48
C ARG A 53 -3.32 -3.89 9.36
N LEU A 54 -2.95 -3.39 8.17
CA LEU A 54 -2.81 -1.96 7.90
C LEU A 54 -4.15 -1.23 8.12
N THR A 55 -5.23 -1.83 7.66
CA THR A 55 -6.58 -1.30 7.87
C THR A 55 -6.96 -1.27 9.36
N ASP A 56 -6.59 -2.29 10.13
CA ASP A 56 -6.84 -2.33 11.58
C ASP A 56 -6.06 -1.21 12.30
N LEU A 57 -4.80 -1.00 11.97
CA LEU A 57 -4.02 0.11 12.51
C LEU A 57 -4.70 1.46 12.25
N ALA A 58 -5.21 1.69 11.05
CA ALA A 58 -5.94 2.90 10.71
C ALA A 58 -7.25 3.05 11.53
N LYS A 59 -8.01 1.97 11.73
CA LYS A 59 -9.21 1.94 12.60
C LYS A 59 -8.85 2.27 14.05
N ARG A 60 -7.69 1.84 14.52
CA ARG A 60 -7.15 2.17 15.84
C ARG A 60 -6.54 3.58 15.92
N ARG A 61 -6.71 4.39 14.87
CA ARG A 61 -6.18 5.77 14.75
C ARG A 61 -4.66 5.86 14.85
N LYS A 62 -3.95 4.81 14.43
CA LYS A 62 -2.50 4.86 14.28
C LYS A 62 -2.13 5.56 12.98
N THR A 63 -1.01 6.27 12.96
CA THR A 63 -0.48 6.87 11.75
C THR A 63 0.38 5.85 11.01
N VAL A 64 0.04 5.57 9.76
CA VAL A 64 0.80 4.65 8.90
C VAL A 64 1.27 5.39 7.66
N ILE A 65 2.58 5.46 7.45
CA ILE A 65 3.22 6.07 6.28
C ILE A 65 3.85 4.94 5.47
N ILE A 66 3.50 4.83 4.20
CA ILE A 66 3.96 3.73 3.35
C ILE A 66 4.56 4.30 2.07
N ALA A 67 5.81 3.94 1.76
CA ALA A 67 6.35 4.08 0.42
C ALA A 67 6.18 2.73 -0.29
N THR A 68 5.48 2.72 -1.42
CA THR A 68 5.18 1.49 -2.17
C THR A 68 4.91 1.79 -3.64
N HIS A 69 5.19 0.83 -4.51
CA HIS A 69 4.73 0.79 -5.89
C HIS A 69 3.76 -0.38 -6.16
N ASN A 70 3.33 -1.08 -5.12
CA ASN A 70 2.34 -2.14 -5.23
C ASN A 70 0.92 -1.57 -5.13
N ALA A 71 0.13 -1.76 -6.18
CA ALA A 71 -1.23 -1.24 -6.23
C ALA A 71 -2.16 -1.86 -5.18
N ASN A 72 -1.95 -3.11 -4.76
CA ASN A 72 -2.78 -3.73 -3.73
C ASN A 72 -2.65 -2.98 -2.39
N ILE A 73 -1.46 -2.48 -2.08
CA ILE A 73 -1.24 -1.65 -0.89
C ILE A 73 -1.74 -0.23 -1.12
N ALA A 74 -1.23 0.45 -2.16
CA ALA A 74 -1.50 1.87 -2.39
C ALA A 74 -2.98 2.19 -2.63
N VAL A 75 -3.69 1.32 -3.37
CA VAL A 75 -5.13 1.46 -3.65
C VAL A 75 -5.97 0.77 -2.56
N GLY A 76 -5.53 -0.42 -2.12
CA GLY A 76 -6.25 -1.25 -1.16
C GLY A 76 -6.45 -0.59 0.20
N THR A 77 -5.49 0.22 0.66
CA THR A 77 -5.57 0.91 1.95
C THR A 77 -6.49 2.14 1.96
N LEU A 78 -6.94 2.67 0.81
CA LEU A 78 -7.66 3.95 0.69
C LEU A 78 -6.97 5.07 1.47
N PRO A 79 -5.80 5.49 1.04
CA PRO A 79 -5.00 6.44 1.81
C PRO A 79 -5.73 7.77 1.96
N TYR A 80 -5.65 8.36 3.15
CA TYR A 80 -6.16 9.71 3.40
C TYR A 80 -5.36 10.77 2.63
N ILE A 81 -4.05 10.54 2.48
CA ILE A 81 -3.14 11.36 1.67
C ILE A 81 -2.29 10.44 0.81
N SER A 82 -2.22 10.75 -0.48
CA SER A 82 -1.27 10.18 -1.42
C SER A 82 -0.28 11.24 -1.86
N ILE A 83 1.00 10.89 -1.89
CA ILE A 83 2.07 11.73 -2.41
C ILE A 83 2.66 11.01 -3.62
N LEU A 84 2.54 11.65 -4.79
CA LEU A 84 3.14 11.17 -6.03
C LEU A 84 4.36 12.04 -6.37
N ARG A 85 5.50 11.42 -6.60
CA ARG A 85 6.69 12.10 -7.09
C ARG A 85 6.99 11.64 -8.51
N THR A 86 7.10 12.60 -9.43
CA THR A 86 7.46 12.34 -10.82
C THR A 86 8.78 13.01 -11.21
N HIS A 87 9.43 12.44 -12.20
CA HIS A 87 10.62 13.02 -12.82
C HIS A 87 10.42 13.04 -14.34
N GLU A 88 10.13 14.21 -14.87
CA GLU A 88 9.84 14.43 -16.28
C GLU A 88 10.75 15.53 -16.85
N ASN A 89 11.46 15.25 -17.93
CA ASN A 89 12.35 16.21 -18.60
C ASN A 89 13.36 16.91 -17.68
N GLY A 90 13.93 16.17 -16.71
CA GLY A 90 14.88 16.70 -15.74
C GLY A 90 14.27 17.50 -14.59
N VAL A 91 12.94 17.61 -14.54
CA VAL A 91 12.22 18.33 -13.50
C VAL A 91 11.51 17.35 -12.56
N TYR A 92 11.73 17.52 -11.27
CA TYR A 92 10.97 16.79 -10.23
C TYR A 92 9.72 17.56 -9.86
N LYS A 93 8.59 16.87 -9.90
CA LYS A 93 7.30 17.41 -9.44
C LYS A 93 6.77 16.56 -8.30
N THR A 94 6.08 17.19 -7.37
CA THR A 94 5.41 16.52 -6.24
C THR A 94 3.94 16.88 -6.26
N TYR A 95 3.09 15.86 -6.27
CA TYR A 95 1.65 16.00 -6.24
C TYR A 95 1.12 15.41 -4.94
N ILE A 96 0.12 16.05 -4.35
CA ILE A 96 -0.59 15.59 -3.16
C ILE A 96 -2.08 15.52 -3.45
N GLY A 97 -2.73 14.47 -3.00
CA GLY A 97 -4.16 14.28 -3.15
C GLY A 97 -4.64 13.00 -2.48
N ASN A 98 -5.78 12.51 -2.90
CA ASN A 98 -6.35 11.28 -2.34
C ASN A 98 -7.40 10.65 -3.26
N PRO A 99 -7.78 9.37 -3.04
CA PRO A 99 -8.78 8.68 -3.84
C PRO A 99 -10.21 9.22 -3.70
N PHE A 100 -10.52 9.96 -2.62
CA PHE A 100 -11.89 10.42 -2.35
C PHE A 100 -12.30 11.57 -3.27
N TYR A 101 -11.33 12.44 -3.60
CA TYR A 101 -11.51 13.52 -4.57
C TYR A 101 -11.05 13.16 -5.98
N ASP A 102 -10.38 11.99 -6.13
CA ASP A 102 -9.80 11.49 -7.39
C ASP A 102 -8.85 12.49 -8.06
N GLU A 103 -8.17 13.30 -7.26
CA GLU A 103 -7.28 14.37 -7.70
C GLU A 103 -5.92 14.30 -6.99
N LEU A 104 -4.89 14.59 -7.75
CA LEU A 104 -3.53 14.86 -7.29
C LEU A 104 -3.14 16.26 -7.79
N ARG A 105 -2.72 17.15 -6.90
CA ARG A 105 -2.38 18.54 -7.20
C ARG A 105 -0.91 18.80 -6.94
N ASN A 106 -0.24 19.46 -7.90
CA ASN A 106 1.16 19.85 -7.74
C ASN A 106 1.30 20.89 -6.62
N ILE A 107 2.24 20.64 -5.71
CA ILE A 107 2.47 21.52 -4.56
C ILE A 107 3.00 22.91 -4.93
N ASN A 108 3.58 23.06 -6.11
CA ASN A 108 4.17 24.32 -6.61
C ASN A 108 3.30 25.01 -7.67
N ASP A 109 2.28 24.34 -8.20
CA ASP A 109 1.39 24.88 -9.24
C ASP A 109 0.00 24.23 -9.10
N GLU A 110 -0.93 24.94 -8.50
CA GLU A 110 -2.29 24.46 -8.25
C GLU A 110 -3.08 24.16 -9.53
N THR A 111 -2.65 24.70 -10.68
CA THR A 111 -3.29 24.44 -11.97
C THR A 111 -2.81 23.14 -12.63
N ASP A 112 -1.65 22.62 -12.21
CA ASP A 112 -1.10 21.34 -12.65
C ASP A 112 -1.66 20.21 -11.80
N THR A 113 -2.71 19.57 -12.29
CA THR A 113 -3.41 18.48 -11.61
C THR A 113 -3.36 17.19 -12.41
N LYS A 114 -3.46 16.06 -11.72
CA LYS A 114 -3.56 14.72 -12.28
C LYS A 114 -4.75 14.00 -11.66
N ASN A 115 -5.33 13.05 -12.40
CA ASN A 115 -6.37 12.18 -11.87
C ASN A 115 -5.73 11.07 -11.03
N TRP A 116 -6.14 10.92 -9.76
CA TRP A 116 -5.56 9.97 -8.82
C TRP A 116 -5.69 8.51 -9.31
N THR A 117 -6.87 8.14 -9.80
CA THR A 117 -7.14 6.78 -10.29
C THR A 117 -6.29 6.46 -11.51
N GLN A 118 -6.23 7.36 -12.49
CA GLN A 118 -5.46 7.14 -13.73
C GLN A 118 -3.95 7.05 -13.44
N GLU A 119 -3.41 7.94 -12.62
CA GLU A 119 -2.00 7.89 -12.24
C GLU A 119 -1.66 6.63 -11.47
N SER A 120 -2.52 6.21 -10.55
CA SER A 120 -2.31 4.97 -9.79
C SER A 120 -2.33 3.73 -10.70
N MET A 121 -3.25 3.67 -11.68
CA MET A 121 -3.28 2.58 -12.66
C MET A 121 -2.04 2.55 -13.57
N HIS A 122 -1.45 3.70 -13.85
CA HIS A 122 -0.31 3.82 -14.74
C HIS A 122 1.02 3.58 -14.02
N THR A 123 1.16 4.08 -12.80
CA THR A 123 2.43 4.13 -12.07
C THR A 123 2.67 2.89 -11.21
N LEU A 124 1.59 2.30 -10.68
CA LEU A 124 1.70 1.19 -9.73
C LEU A 124 1.69 -0.17 -10.43
N GLU A 125 2.52 -1.07 -9.96
CA GLU A 125 2.53 -2.46 -10.42
C GLU A 125 1.20 -3.16 -10.10
N GLY A 126 0.55 -3.71 -11.13
CA GLY A 126 -0.76 -4.35 -10.98
C GLY A 126 -1.93 -3.38 -10.83
N GLY A 127 -1.72 -2.07 -11.07
CA GLY A 127 -2.71 -1.02 -10.84
C GLY A 127 -4.08 -1.30 -11.44
N LYS A 128 -4.16 -1.72 -12.70
CA LYS A 128 -5.43 -2.05 -13.36
C LYS A 128 -6.21 -3.15 -12.62
N ASN A 129 -5.54 -4.24 -12.29
CA ASN A 129 -6.18 -5.38 -11.61
C ASN A 129 -6.67 -5.00 -10.20
N ALA A 130 -5.87 -4.27 -9.42
CA ALA A 130 -6.25 -3.82 -8.09
C ALA A 130 -7.51 -2.93 -8.10
N PHE A 131 -7.70 -2.10 -9.14
CA PHE A 131 -8.90 -1.29 -9.28
C PHE A 131 -10.13 -2.12 -9.67
N TYR A 132 -9.99 -3.11 -10.55
CA TYR A 132 -11.10 -3.99 -10.94
C TYR A 132 -11.56 -4.85 -9.78
N ASP A 133 -10.64 -5.48 -9.06
CA ASP A 133 -10.96 -6.31 -7.88
C ASP A 133 -11.72 -5.50 -6.83
N ARG A 134 -11.38 -4.21 -6.69
CA ARG A 134 -12.03 -3.32 -5.75
C ARG A 134 -13.42 -2.88 -6.20
N LYS A 135 -13.59 -2.62 -7.49
CA LYS A 135 -14.90 -2.27 -8.06
C LYS A 135 -15.92 -3.38 -7.80
N ASP A 136 -15.52 -4.62 -7.97
CA ASP A 136 -16.38 -5.79 -7.72
C ASP A 136 -16.79 -5.89 -6.24
N ILE A 137 -15.92 -5.51 -5.30
CA ILE A 137 -16.24 -5.45 -3.86
C ILE A 137 -17.29 -4.38 -3.56
N TYR A 138 -17.22 -3.21 -4.21
CA TYR A 138 -18.21 -2.14 -4.03
C TYR A 138 -19.56 -2.44 -4.68
N GLU A 139 -19.56 -3.12 -5.81
CA GLU A 139 -20.80 -3.48 -6.51
C GLU A 139 -21.54 -4.62 -5.80
N SER A 140 -20.81 -5.59 -5.23
CA SER A 140 -21.39 -6.68 -4.44
C SER A 140 -21.98 -6.23 -3.09
N GLY A 141 -21.39 -5.19 -2.47
CA GLY A 141 -21.92 -4.60 -1.22
C GLY A 141 -23.20 -3.80 -1.37
N LYS A 142 -23.56 -3.36 -2.59
CA LYS A 142 -24.80 -2.62 -2.87
C LYS A 142 -26.03 -3.51 -3.17
N GLN A 143 -25.84 -4.82 -3.31
CA GLN A 143 -26.92 -5.78 -3.56
C GLN A 143 -27.47 -6.44 -2.28
N SER A 144 -27.04 -6.01 -1.10
CA SER A 144 -27.42 -6.61 0.19
C SER A 144 -28.28 -5.69 1.07
N ASP A 145 -28.92 -4.64 0.49
CA ASP A 145 -29.94 -3.82 1.16
C ASP A 145 -31.30 -3.94 0.47
#